data_2946c4300e2fb75ebce71a0f8a454e83
#
_entry.id   2946c4300e2fb75ebce71a0f8a454e83
#
_cell.length_a   1.000
_cell.length_b   1.000
_cell.length_c   1.000
_cell.angle_alpha   90.00
_cell.angle_beta   90.00
_cell.angle_gamma   90.00
#
_symmetry.space_group_name_H-M   'P 1'
#
loop_
_entity.id
_entity.type
_entity.pdbx_description
1 polymer ?
#
loop_
_entity_poly.entity_id
_entity_poly.type
_entity_poly.pdbx_seq_one_letter_code
_entity_poly.pdbx_strand_id
1 'polypeptide(L)'
;RDFIARYRFNASLPAKIAADLPDNSSSDIDLVLEGLRQFFTIAHLAGKARIGMPSKVVDIAWHHFILHTVDYHAFCKGAFGRFYNHMPSSPVEQAEDVQMELRRTWSIACKLENVDPGHPTRIPLLYRLDAMLNIEDGHYYELVEGRVRYGKVREEDREEKGSMATPVVLCGGMLVGCGGSSGGGWS
;
A
#
# COMPACT_ATOMS: atom_id res chain seq x y z
N ARG A 1 -9.64 -12.32 12.42
CA ARG A 1 -9.62 -12.39 10.95
C ARG A 1 -11.03 -12.42 10.37
N ASP A 2 -11.88 -13.34 10.81
CA ASP A 2 -13.26 -13.47 10.31
C ASP A 2 -14.12 -12.23 10.53
N PHE A 3 -13.88 -11.50 11.62
CA PHE A 3 -14.53 -10.22 11.89
C PHE A 3 -14.20 -9.18 10.80
N ILE A 4 -12.93 -9.04 10.43
CA ILE A 4 -12.49 -8.08 9.39
C ILE A 4 -13.10 -8.44 8.03
N ALA A 5 -13.06 -9.72 7.65
CA ALA A 5 -13.59 -10.18 6.37
C ALA A 5 -15.10 -9.93 6.21
N ARG A 6 -15.87 -10.00 7.32
CA ARG A 6 -17.31 -9.80 7.33
C ARG A 6 -17.75 -8.39 7.69
N TYR A 7 -16.79 -7.51 8.03
CA TYR A 7 -17.12 -6.16 8.45
C TYR A 7 -17.80 -5.38 7.31
N ARG A 8 -18.92 -4.75 7.64
CA ARG A 8 -19.63 -3.86 6.71
C ARG A 8 -19.31 -2.43 7.08
N PHE A 9 -18.60 -1.77 6.19
CA PHE A 9 -18.33 -0.34 6.32
C PHE A 9 -19.63 0.46 6.27
N ASN A 10 -19.65 1.61 6.93
CA ASN A 10 -20.76 2.54 6.87
C ASN A 10 -21.08 2.90 5.41
N ALA A 11 -22.39 2.98 5.06
CA ALA A 11 -22.83 3.23 3.70
C ALA A 11 -22.36 4.58 3.11
N SER A 12 -21.97 5.54 3.95
CA SER A 12 -21.40 6.82 3.49
C SER A 12 -19.92 6.75 3.13
N LEU A 13 -19.19 5.71 3.57
CA LEU A 13 -17.74 5.58 3.29
C LEU A 13 -17.45 5.44 1.79
N PRO A 14 -18.15 4.57 1.02
CA PRO A 14 -17.94 4.47 -0.42
C PRO A 14 -18.13 5.81 -1.14
N ALA A 15 -19.17 6.57 -0.77
CA ALA A 15 -19.44 7.87 -1.39
C ALA A 15 -18.33 8.91 -1.11
N LYS A 16 -17.72 8.88 0.08
CA LYS A 16 -16.58 9.76 0.42
C LYS A 16 -15.32 9.38 -0.35
N ILE A 17 -15.04 8.09 -0.49
CA ILE A 17 -13.91 7.61 -1.30
C ILE A 17 -14.13 8.00 -2.77
N ALA A 18 -15.34 7.82 -3.30
CA ALA A 18 -15.68 8.18 -4.68
C ALA A 18 -15.53 9.69 -4.96
N ALA A 19 -15.76 10.55 -3.97
CA ALA A 19 -15.56 12.00 -4.13
C ALA A 19 -14.09 12.38 -4.37
N ASP A 20 -13.14 11.60 -3.83
CA ASP A 20 -11.71 11.80 -4.06
C ASP A 20 -11.20 11.05 -5.31
N LEU A 21 -12.06 10.23 -5.92
CA LEU A 21 -11.74 9.39 -7.06
C LEU A 21 -12.82 9.52 -8.15
N PRO A 22 -13.04 10.72 -8.70
CA PRO A 22 -14.20 11.00 -9.56
C PRO A 22 -14.24 10.17 -10.86
N ASP A 23 -13.09 9.73 -11.35
CA ASP A 23 -12.96 8.95 -12.58
C ASP A 23 -13.15 7.44 -12.37
N ASN A 24 -13.39 6.99 -11.12
CA ASN A 24 -13.51 5.59 -10.78
C ASN A 24 -14.98 5.16 -10.62
N SER A 25 -15.27 3.95 -11.06
CA SER A 25 -16.59 3.33 -10.99
C SER A 25 -16.93 2.82 -9.59
N SER A 26 -18.20 2.45 -9.36
CA SER A 26 -18.61 1.82 -8.11
C SER A 26 -17.89 0.49 -7.83
N SER A 27 -17.57 -0.29 -8.88
CA SER A 27 -16.80 -1.53 -8.75
C SER A 27 -15.34 -1.26 -8.34
N ASP A 28 -14.77 -0.13 -8.75
CA ASP A 28 -13.43 0.29 -8.34
C ASP A 28 -13.41 0.67 -6.85
N ILE A 29 -14.46 1.35 -6.38
CA ILE A 29 -14.61 1.66 -4.95
C ILE A 29 -14.75 0.39 -4.11
N ASP A 30 -15.45 -0.63 -4.59
CA ASP A 30 -15.54 -1.92 -3.92
C ASP A 30 -14.17 -2.63 -3.84
N LEU A 31 -13.34 -2.52 -4.89
CA LEU A 31 -11.97 -3.01 -4.87
C LEU A 31 -11.09 -2.25 -3.85
N VAL A 32 -11.25 -0.94 -3.73
CA VAL A 32 -10.57 -0.14 -2.70
C VAL A 32 -10.94 -0.60 -1.29
N LEU A 33 -12.24 -0.84 -1.04
CA LEU A 33 -12.71 -1.35 0.25
C LEU A 33 -12.18 -2.77 0.54
N GLU A 34 -12.03 -3.60 -0.49
CA GLU A 34 -11.40 -4.91 -0.33
C GLU A 34 -9.91 -4.78 -0.01
N GLY A 35 -9.19 -3.86 -0.67
CA GLY A 35 -7.81 -3.51 -0.32
C GLY A 35 -7.68 -3.04 1.13
N LEU A 36 -8.62 -2.24 1.62
CA LEU A 36 -8.66 -1.79 3.01
C LEU A 36 -8.87 -2.96 3.98
N ARG A 37 -9.77 -3.92 3.67
CA ARG A 37 -9.92 -5.18 4.45
C ARG A 37 -8.64 -6.00 4.43
N GLN A 38 -7.98 -6.11 3.28
CA GLN A 38 -6.71 -6.83 3.17
C GLN A 38 -5.64 -6.18 4.05
N PHE A 39 -5.51 -4.85 4.01
CA PHE A 39 -4.57 -4.12 4.86
C PHE A 39 -4.83 -4.37 6.35
N PHE A 40 -6.08 -4.26 6.82
CA PHE A 40 -6.40 -4.56 8.22
C PHE A 40 -6.18 -6.03 8.59
N THR A 41 -6.38 -6.94 7.64
CA THR A 41 -6.04 -8.37 7.87
C THR A 41 -4.55 -8.56 8.04
N ILE A 42 -3.73 -7.87 7.24
CA ILE A 42 -2.27 -7.86 7.36
C ILE A 42 -1.86 -7.26 8.71
N ALA A 43 -2.46 -6.14 9.11
CA ALA A 43 -2.22 -5.50 10.39
C ALA A 43 -2.55 -6.44 11.58
N HIS A 44 -3.66 -7.15 11.49
CA HIS A 44 -4.05 -8.15 12.49
C HIS A 44 -3.01 -9.29 12.59
N LEU A 45 -2.55 -9.81 11.46
CA LEU A 45 -1.56 -10.89 11.41
C LEU A 45 -0.16 -10.42 11.85
N ALA A 46 0.20 -9.17 11.59
CA ALA A 46 1.44 -8.56 12.07
C ALA A 46 1.46 -8.35 13.59
N GLY A 47 0.29 -8.31 14.24
CA GLY A 47 0.16 -8.15 15.68
C GLY A 47 0.65 -6.80 16.19
N LYS A 48 1.79 -6.76 16.88
CA LYS A 48 2.42 -5.52 17.39
C LYS A 48 3.47 -4.95 16.46
N ALA A 49 3.86 -5.70 15.43
CA ALA A 49 4.87 -5.23 14.50
C ALA A 49 4.30 -4.15 13.57
N ARG A 50 5.09 -3.11 13.33
CA ARG A 50 4.72 -2.05 12.38
C ARG A 50 4.71 -2.60 10.96
N ILE A 51 3.75 -2.12 10.17
CA ILE A 51 3.60 -2.43 8.74
C ILE A 51 3.47 -1.14 7.95
N GLY A 52 3.96 -1.12 6.72
CA GLY A 52 3.84 0.01 5.81
C GLY A 52 2.58 -0.09 4.94
N MET A 53 2.06 1.06 4.53
CA MET A 53 0.95 1.18 3.57
C MET A 53 1.51 1.25 2.14
N PRO A 54 1.27 0.24 1.29
CA PRO A 54 1.81 0.24 -0.06
C PRO A 54 0.87 0.84 -1.13
N SER A 55 -0.30 1.34 -0.76
CA SER A 55 -1.31 1.85 -1.69
C SER A 55 -1.85 3.20 -1.23
N LYS A 56 -1.71 4.21 -2.08
CA LYS A 56 -2.22 5.56 -1.83
C LYS A 56 -3.75 5.56 -1.72
N VAL A 57 -4.43 4.83 -2.61
CA VAL A 57 -5.90 4.81 -2.60
C VAL A 57 -6.46 4.11 -1.37
N VAL A 58 -5.79 3.08 -0.87
CA VAL A 58 -6.19 2.41 0.38
C VAL A 58 -5.91 3.29 1.60
N ASP A 59 -4.84 4.08 1.57
CA ASP A 59 -4.54 5.08 2.61
C ASP A 59 -5.63 6.16 2.67
N ILE A 60 -6.07 6.69 1.52
CA ILE A 60 -7.19 7.62 1.41
C ILE A 60 -8.46 6.99 2.03
N ALA A 61 -8.79 5.76 1.66
CA ALA A 61 -9.94 5.06 2.22
C ALA A 61 -9.84 4.87 3.73
N TRP A 62 -8.65 4.58 4.25
CA TRP A 62 -8.42 4.47 5.69
C TRP A 62 -8.59 5.82 6.39
N HIS A 63 -8.10 6.92 5.83
CA HIS A 63 -8.32 8.27 6.37
C HIS A 63 -9.82 8.59 6.49
N HIS A 64 -10.61 8.33 5.44
CA HIS A 64 -12.06 8.50 5.52
C HIS A 64 -12.70 7.62 6.59
N PHE A 65 -12.24 6.37 6.73
CA PHE A 65 -12.78 5.47 7.75
C PHE A 65 -12.45 5.94 9.17
N ILE A 66 -11.27 6.49 9.42
CA ILE A 66 -10.89 7.07 10.72
C ILE A 66 -11.83 8.21 11.12
N LEU A 67 -12.27 9.04 10.16
CA LEU A 67 -13.20 10.13 10.41
C LEU A 67 -14.60 9.65 10.85
N HIS A 68 -14.96 8.40 10.56
CA HIS A 68 -16.10 7.72 11.16
C HIS A 68 -15.74 7.19 12.56
N THR A 69 -15.41 8.07 13.48
CA THR A 69 -14.72 7.78 14.75
C THR A 69 -15.41 6.71 15.59
N VAL A 70 -16.74 6.70 15.66
CA VAL A 70 -17.53 5.70 16.41
C VAL A 70 -17.39 4.33 15.77
N ASP A 71 -17.57 4.24 14.45
CA ASP A 71 -17.47 2.99 13.69
C ASP A 71 -16.02 2.48 13.71
N TYR A 72 -15.04 3.38 13.54
CA TYR A 72 -13.63 3.04 13.56
C TYR A 72 -13.20 2.50 14.94
N HIS A 73 -13.65 3.13 16.02
CA HIS A 73 -13.36 2.65 17.37
C HIS A 73 -13.95 1.25 17.61
N ALA A 74 -15.21 1.04 17.22
CA ALA A 74 -15.88 -0.26 17.33
C ALA A 74 -15.17 -1.33 16.47
N PHE A 75 -14.78 -0.97 15.25
CA PHE A 75 -13.99 -1.83 14.36
C PHE A 75 -12.66 -2.23 15.01
N CYS A 76 -11.88 -1.26 15.51
CA CYS A 76 -10.58 -1.52 16.12
C CYS A 76 -10.70 -2.47 17.32
N LYS A 77 -11.73 -2.28 18.15
CA LYS A 77 -12.01 -3.17 19.28
C LYS A 77 -12.28 -4.60 18.82
N GLY A 78 -13.09 -4.78 17.78
CA GLY A 78 -13.44 -6.10 17.24
C GLY A 78 -12.28 -6.76 16.47
N ALA A 79 -11.53 -5.97 15.70
CA ALA A 79 -10.45 -6.47 14.85
C ALA A 79 -9.13 -6.72 15.61
N PHE A 80 -8.78 -5.83 16.54
CA PHE A 80 -7.46 -5.80 17.17
C PHE A 80 -7.49 -5.91 18.70
N GLY A 81 -8.67 -5.79 19.33
CA GLY A 81 -8.80 -5.70 20.80
C GLY A 81 -8.23 -4.40 21.38
N ARG A 82 -7.76 -3.48 20.57
CA ARG A 82 -7.16 -2.18 20.92
C ARG A 82 -7.38 -1.17 19.79
N PHE A 83 -7.22 0.10 20.09
CA PHE A 83 -7.21 1.12 19.04
C PHE A 83 -6.00 0.91 18.11
N TYR A 84 -6.22 0.98 16.81
CA TYR A 84 -5.18 0.87 15.79
C TYR A 84 -4.89 2.27 15.23
N ASN A 85 -3.76 2.84 15.67
CA ASN A 85 -3.37 4.18 15.28
C ASN A 85 -2.91 4.22 13.82
N HIS A 86 -3.37 5.22 13.08
CA HIS A 86 -2.74 5.62 11.84
C HIS A 86 -1.49 6.44 12.18
N MET A 87 -0.36 6.01 11.67
CA MET A 87 0.90 6.72 11.83
C MET A 87 1.35 7.19 10.44
N PRO A 88 1.16 8.48 10.12
CA PRO A 88 1.64 9.03 8.86
C PRO A 88 3.16 8.93 8.81
N SER A 89 3.71 8.71 7.61
CA SER A 89 5.15 8.71 7.40
C SER A 89 5.74 10.05 7.84
N SER A 90 6.77 10.00 8.66
CA SER A 90 7.48 11.18 9.11
C SER A 90 8.73 11.41 8.26
N PRO A 91 9.07 12.66 7.90
CA PRO A 91 10.34 12.98 7.24
C PRO A 91 11.58 12.58 8.05
N VAL A 92 11.40 12.31 9.35
CA VAL A 92 12.46 11.92 10.29
C VAL A 92 12.62 10.39 10.37
N GLU A 93 11.69 9.61 9.81
CA GLU A 93 11.82 8.14 9.76
C GLU A 93 12.98 7.76 8.86
N GLN A 94 13.80 6.82 9.35
CA GLN A 94 14.89 6.29 8.53
C GLN A 94 14.30 5.48 7.36
N ALA A 95 14.84 5.68 6.17
CA ALA A 95 14.38 4.97 4.97
C ALA A 95 14.40 3.44 5.14
N GLU A 96 15.31 2.94 5.97
CA GLU A 96 15.43 1.50 6.29
C GLU A 96 14.23 0.97 7.07
N ASP A 97 13.69 1.74 8.02
CA ASP A 97 12.50 1.35 8.80
C ASP A 97 11.27 1.26 7.92
N VAL A 98 11.06 2.26 7.06
CA VAL A 98 9.94 2.30 6.10
C VAL A 98 10.01 1.09 5.16
N GLN A 99 11.20 0.76 4.67
CA GLN A 99 11.39 -0.40 3.80
C GLN A 99 11.14 -1.72 4.53
N MET A 100 11.56 -1.83 5.79
CA MET A 100 11.32 -3.04 6.59
C MET A 100 9.82 -3.23 6.84
N GLU A 101 9.09 -2.16 7.10
CA GLU A 101 7.64 -2.18 7.27
C GLU A 101 6.93 -2.62 5.98
N LEU A 102 7.31 -2.07 4.82
CA LEU A 102 6.77 -2.46 3.51
C LEU A 102 7.09 -3.92 3.17
N ARG A 103 8.30 -4.41 3.46
CA ARG A 103 8.67 -5.83 3.27
C ARG A 103 7.83 -6.76 4.14
N ARG A 104 7.52 -6.35 5.37
CA ARG A 104 6.65 -7.13 6.26
C ARG A 104 5.25 -7.21 5.69
N THR A 105 4.71 -6.07 5.25
CA THR A 105 3.41 -6.00 4.56
C THR A 105 3.40 -6.92 3.34
N TRP A 106 4.44 -6.86 2.50
CA TRP A 106 4.61 -7.70 1.32
C TRP A 106 4.57 -9.19 1.66
N SER A 107 5.39 -9.61 2.62
CA SER A 107 5.47 -11.03 2.99
C SER A 107 4.12 -11.58 3.46
N ILE A 108 3.35 -10.79 4.23
CA ILE A 108 2.03 -11.21 4.71
C ILE A 108 1.00 -11.17 3.59
N ALA A 109 1.01 -10.14 2.73
CA ALA A 109 0.10 -10.03 1.58
C ALA A 109 0.28 -11.21 0.61
N CYS A 110 1.53 -11.56 0.30
CA CYS A 110 1.84 -12.73 -0.54
C CYS A 110 1.28 -14.02 0.06
N LYS A 111 1.49 -14.24 1.36
CA LYS A 111 0.97 -15.44 2.05
C LYS A 111 -0.56 -15.49 2.05
N LEU A 112 -1.24 -14.36 2.19
CA LEU A 112 -2.71 -14.29 2.11
C LEU A 112 -3.25 -14.71 0.75
N GLU A 113 -2.49 -14.43 -0.31
CA GLU A 113 -2.86 -14.74 -1.68
C GLU A 113 -2.19 -16.02 -2.22
N ASN A 114 -1.53 -16.80 -1.38
CA ASN A 114 -0.80 -18.02 -1.78
C ASN A 114 0.28 -17.74 -2.85
N VAL A 115 1.02 -16.66 -2.68
CA VAL A 115 2.17 -16.26 -3.50
C VAL A 115 3.44 -16.46 -2.68
N ASP A 116 4.50 -17.00 -3.27
CA ASP A 116 5.82 -17.03 -2.64
C ASP A 116 6.40 -15.61 -2.60
N PRO A 117 6.65 -15.02 -1.41
CA PRO A 117 7.17 -13.66 -1.33
C PRO A 117 8.60 -13.52 -1.88
N GLY A 118 9.38 -14.60 -1.95
CA GLY A 118 10.74 -14.61 -2.50
C GLY A 118 10.78 -14.80 -4.02
N HIS A 119 9.78 -15.49 -4.57
CA HIS A 119 9.65 -15.78 -6.00
C HIS A 119 8.20 -15.51 -6.45
N PRO A 120 7.76 -14.24 -6.43
CA PRO A 120 6.38 -13.92 -6.72
C PRO A 120 6.05 -14.18 -8.20
N THR A 121 4.92 -14.83 -8.42
CA THR A 121 4.35 -15.04 -9.77
C THR A 121 3.34 -13.98 -10.15
N ARG A 122 2.89 -13.18 -9.18
CA ARG A 122 1.99 -12.03 -9.34
C ARG A 122 2.16 -11.04 -8.19
N ILE A 123 1.69 -9.82 -8.41
CA ILE A 123 1.63 -8.78 -7.38
C ILE A 123 0.33 -8.96 -6.58
N PRO A 124 0.36 -8.99 -5.22
CA PRO A 124 -0.85 -9.00 -4.38
C PRO A 124 -1.75 -7.78 -4.61
N LEU A 125 -3.06 -7.93 -4.36
CA LEU A 125 -4.07 -6.90 -4.62
C LEU A 125 -3.68 -5.54 -4.02
N LEU A 126 -3.32 -5.50 -2.74
CA LEU A 126 -2.96 -4.28 -2.03
C LEU A 126 -1.84 -3.48 -2.73
N TYR A 127 -0.92 -4.14 -3.42
CA TYR A 127 0.22 -3.54 -4.11
C TYR A 127 -0.06 -3.13 -5.56
N ARG A 128 -1.15 -3.61 -6.15
CA ARG A 128 -1.49 -3.30 -7.55
C ARG A 128 -2.66 -2.34 -7.71
N LEU A 129 -3.37 -2.00 -6.61
CA LEU A 129 -4.57 -1.19 -6.65
C LEU A 129 -4.35 0.17 -7.28
N ASP A 130 -3.30 0.89 -6.89
CA ASP A 130 -3.03 2.23 -7.43
C ASP A 130 -2.80 2.20 -8.94
N ALA A 131 -2.06 1.18 -9.43
CA ALA A 131 -1.84 0.99 -10.86
C ALA A 131 -3.12 0.57 -11.60
N MET A 132 -3.92 -0.33 -11.01
CA MET A 132 -5.18 -0.79 -11.61
C MET A 132 -6.20 0.34 -11.76
N LEU A 133 -6.25 1.24 -10.78
CA LEU A 133 -7.20 2.35 -10.72
C LEU A 133 -6.61 3.66 -11.27
N ASN A 134 -5.40 3.60 -11.84
CA ASN A 134 -4.71 4.74 -12.42
C ASN A 134 -4.63 5.96 -11.47
N ILE A 135 -4.28 5.70 -10.20
CA ILE A 135 -4.23 6.73 -9.17
C ILE A 135 -3.07 7.68 -9.43
N GLU A 136 -3.36 8.96 -9.55
CA GLU A 136 -2.35 10.01 -9.70
C GLU A 136 -1.39 10.02 -8.50
N ASP A 137 -0.08 10.08 -8.76
CA ASP A 137 0.98 9.91 -7.76
C ASP A 137 0.86 8.64 -6.90
N GLY A 138 0.11 7.65 -7.39
CA GLY A 138 -0.04 6.35 -6.75
C GLY A 138 1.25 5.54 -6.77
N HIS A 139 1.28 4.50 -5.96
CA HIS A 139 2.39 3.57 -5.91
C HIS A 139 2.27 2.55 -7.05
N TYR A 140 3.35 2.38 -7.79
CA TYR A 140 3.43 1.42 -8.87
C TYR A 140 4.40 0.30 -8.52
N TYR A 141 3.94 -0.94 -8.66
CA TYR A 141 4.78 -2.12 -8.45
C TYR A 141 4.70 -3.00 -9.68
N GLU A 142 5.85 -3.43 -10.16
CA GLU A 142 5.99 -4.23 -11.37
C GLU A 142 6.80 -5.48 -11.07
N LEU A 143 6.43 -6.58 -11.72
CA LEU A 143 7.18 -7.83 -11.67
C LEU A 143 8.05 -7.95 -12.92
N VAL A 144 9.36 -7.83 -12.73
CA VAL A 144 10.36 -7.95 -13.80
C VAL A 144 11.33 -9.07 -13.43
N GLU A 145 11.42 -10.09 -14.25
CA GLU A 145 12.31 -11.25 -14.04
C GLU A 145 12.20 -11.86 -12.64
N GLY A 146 10.97 -11.99 -12.13
CA GLY A 146 10.70 -12.54 -10.80
C GLY A 146 11.06 -11.61 -9.62
N ARG A 147 11.38 -10.35 -9.90
CA ARG A 147 11.68 -9.33 -8.89
C ARG A 147 10.66 -8.21 -8.93
N VAL A 148 10.26 -7.72 -7.77
CA VAL A 148 9.33 -6.60 -7.70
C VAL A 148 10.10 -5.28 -7.71
N ARG A 149 9.78 -4.45 -8.68
CA ARG A 149 10.26 -3.07 -8.79
C ARG A 149 9.17 -2.12 -8.30
N TYR A 150 9.57 -1.03 -7.68
CA TYR A 150 8.71 0.04 -7.23
C TYR A 150 8.97 1.31 -8.01
N GLY A 151 7.90 2.02 -8.36
CA GLY A 151 7.92 3.34 -8.95
C GLY A 151 6.73 4.17 -8.49
N LYS A 152 6.70 5.44 -8.88
CA LYS A 152 5.50 6.29 -8.81
C LYS A 152 5.03 6.56 -10.22
N VAL A 153 3.72 6.56 -10.43
CA VAL A 153 3.12 7.01 -11.69
C VAL A 153 3.27 8.52 -11.74
N ARG A 154 4.03 9.05 -12.72
CA ARG A 154 4.11 10.48 -13.02
C ARG A 154 3.17 10.79 -14.19
N GLU A 155 2.64 12.00 -14.23
CA GLU A 155 1.80 12.46 -15.35
C GLU A 155 2.54 12.34 -16.71
N GLU A 156 3.85 12.58 -16.71
CA GLU A 156 4.74 12.47 -17.86
C GLU A 156 4.87 11.05 -18.39
N ASP A 157 4.67 10.02 -17.55
CA ASP A 157 4.79 8.60 -17.90
C ASP A 157 3.50 8.05 -18.54
N ARG A 158 2.42 8.84 -18.59
CA ARG A 158 1.14 8.45 -19.23
C ARG A 158 1.24 8.44 -20.76
N GLU A 159 2.11 9.25 -21.34
CA GLU A 159 2.29 9.32 -22.80
C GLU A 159 3.40 8.40 -23.32
N GLU A 160 4.38 8.01 -22.48
CA GLU A 160 5.44 7.06 -22.86
C GLU A 160 5.44 5.86 -21.89
N LYS A 161 4.97 4.72 -22.34
CA LYS A 161 5.16 3.44 -21.67
C LYS A 161 6.65 3.14 -21.55
N GLY A 162 7.29 3.54 -20.46
CA GLY A 162 8.64 3.05 -20.27
C GLY A 162 9.63 3.77 -19.37
N SER A 163 9.36 4.94 -18.82
CA SER A 163 10.36 5.59 -17.94
C SER A 163 10.03 5.35 -16.47
N MET A 164 10.72 4.42 -15.84
CA MET A 164 10.58 4.10 -14.42
C MET A 164 11.56 4.86 -13.55
N ALA A 165 11.05 5.43 -12.46
CA ALA A 165 11.88 5.90 -11.35
C ALA A 165 12.65 4.71 -10.72
N THR A 166 13.81 5.00 -10.13
CA THR A 166 14.78 4.07 -9.56
C THR A 166 14.15 2.86 -8.84
N PRO A 167 14.48 1.62 -9.25
CA PRO A 167 13.84 0.43 -8.72
C PRO A 167 14.22 0.16 -7.26
N VAL A 168 13.23 -0.04 -6.40
CA VAL A 168 13.39 -0.59 -5.07
C VAL A 168 13.05 -2.08 -5.12
N VAL A 169 14.00 -2.95 -4.80
CA VAL A 169 13.78 -4.40 -4.81
C VAL A 169 13.16 -4.84 -3.49
N LEU A 170 11.92 -5.31 -3.52
CA LEU A 170 11.19 -5.83 -2.34
C LEU A 170 11.50 -7.30 -2.02
N CYS A 171 12.08 -8.04 -2.96
CA CYS A 171 12.37 -9.47 -2.80
C CYS A 171 13.86 -9.76 -2.66
N GLY A 172 14.23 -10.46 -1.60
CA GLY A 172 15.41 -11.26 -1.36
C GLY A 172 16.72 -10.85 -2.02
N GLY A 173 17.22 -9.66 -1.78
CA GLY A 173 18.53 -9.22 -2.23
C GLY A 173 18.88 -7.90 -1.57
N MET A 174 20.11 -7.85 -1.09
CA MET A 174 20.72 -6.71 -0.44
C MET A 174 20.44 -5.42 -1.21
N LEU A 175 19.85 -4.43 -0.57
CA LEU A 175 19.64 -3.11 -1.13
C LEU A 175 20.98 -2.43 -1.38
N VAL A 176 21.37 -2.29 -2.62
CA VAL A 176 22.43 -1.34 -3.00
C VAL A 176 21.73 -0.03 -3.33
N GLY A 177 21.77 0.89 -2.39
CA GLY A 177 21.36 2.28 -2.63
C GLY A 177 22.38 2.91 -3.57
N CYS A 178 22.02 3.17 -4.82
CA CYS A 178 22.80 4.03 -5.69
C CYS A 178 22.62 5.49 -5.24
N GLY A 179 23.43 5.91 -4.28
CA GLY A 179 23.69 7.32 -4.03
C GLY A 179 24.44 7.89 -5.23
N GLY A 180 23.77 8.63 -6.09
CA GLY A 180 24.41 9.42 -7.12
C GLY A 180 25.19 10.58 -6.50
N SER A 181 26.48 10.40 -6.24
CA SER A 181 27.43 11.45 -5.91
C SER A 181 27.90 12.08 -7.21
N SER A 182 27.33 13.21 -7.62
CA SER A 182 27.91 14.08 -8.62
C SER A 182 29.00 14.95 -7.95
N GLY A 183 30.21 14.43 -7.94
CA GLY A 183 31.40 15.24 -7.64
C GLY A 183 31.75 16.11 -8.83
N GLY A 184 31.40 17.39 -8.80
CA GLY A 184 31.93 18.42 -9.67
C GLY A 184 33.21 18.97 -9.06
N GLY A 185 34.38 18.55 -9.58
CA GLY A 185 35.64 19.21 -9.30
C GLY A 185 35.76 20.52 -10.09
N TRP A 186 36.18 21.55 -9.41
CA TRP A 186 36.77 22.71 -10.03
C TRP A 186 38.20 22.85 -9.49
N SER A 187 39.11 22.84 -10.42
CA SER A 187 40.52 23.32 -10.28
C SER A 187 40.60 24.81 -10.13
#